data_4a0f577cee582cb795e65390fbda158a
#
_entry.id   4a0f577cee582cb795e65390fbda158a
#
_cell.length_a   1.000
_cell.length_b   1.000
_cell.length_c   1.000
_cell.angle_alpha   90.00
_cell.angle_beta   90.00
_cell.angle_gamma   90.00
#
_symmetry.space_group_name_H-M   'P 1'
#
loop_
_entity.id
_entity.type
_entity.pdbx_description
1 polymer ?
#
loop_
_entity_poly.entity_id
_entity_poly.type
_entity_poly.pdbx_seq_one_letter_code
_entity_poly.pdbx_strand_id
1 'polypeptide(L)'
;MIKNILEVITLNKLKLCIMFILTLIVSIGTVYVVYARVDIVDSVIYKTGSLWTKVGVIICILIIVELLRAWLKIIIAQLVKQWKIYLGDRISKNIETMSQSEFNKVDSGEHMTKYTYQLELLSAYLFSPLTGLLSAIVLFISSVVFLWLINWKFVVFALLSSVAMFLISGKFGNKISVGYTNLSILSGKFSGVLKEYLTGYEDLKNIGKINLFSKNVKASQIQKENQQYSISKLMAFGELTLQSIEKLLELLIFIFAIYLVLKNELTIGTIASVSTILGIYLTSINQLVDLYIKVIGTKEILNSVITKATAKETFYPHVEENIEFKDFNYSFGDNHVIKNFNFNINKGGKYAVIGKSGSGKSTIIKLLLGKLQSNKDKVLIDGNPLEIQDDINFSKEIGYVSQQTSIFSGSIRYNITLDDSYSDEEIWNTLEKVCLADRVRALPDGLDHNLSNMGEILSGGEKQRLVLARVLIRNYPILILDEATSALDEKTAVHIENNILADDKLTLIMISHHIQEEIKKQLTECVELKAQ
;
A
#
# COMPACT_ATOMS: atom_id res chain seq x y z
N MET A 1 0.62 -5.59 17.31
CA MET A 1 1.27 -6.46 16.31
C MET A 1 0.67 -7.88 16.31
N ILE A 2 0.81 -8.67 17.37
CA ILE A 2 0.31 -10.07 17.39
C ILE A 2 -1.18 -10.17 17.06
N LYS A 3 -2.02 -9.31 17.62
CA LYS A 3 -3.46 -9.26 17.33
C LYS A 3 -3.74 -9.04 15.84
N ASN A 4 -2.99 -8.13 15.21
CA ASN A 4 -3.15 -7.81 13.78
C ASN A 4 -2.68 -8.96 12.87
N ILE A 5 -1.58 -9.62 13.24
CA ILE A 5 -1.10 -10.81 12.52
C ILE A 5 -2.13 -11.95 12.65
N LEU A 6 -2.67 -12.17 13.84
CA LEU A 6 -3.68 -13.21 14.07
C LEU A 6 -4.96 -12.92 13.27
N GLU A 7 -5.41 -11.67 13.20
CA GLU A 7 -6.56 -11.27 12.37
C GLU A 7 -6.36 -11.66 10.91
N VAL A 8 -5.20 -11.37 10.33
CA VAL A 8 -4.86 -11.72 8.95
C VAL A 8 -4.78 -13.24 8.75
N ILE A 9 -4.10 -13.94 9.65
CA ILE A 9 -3.89 -15.40 9.53
C ILE A 9 -5.21 -16.15 9.61
N THR A 10 -6.12 -15.75 10.50
CA THR A 10 -7.38 -16.46 10.78
C THR A 10 -8.49 -16.25 9.74
N LEU A 11 -8.23 -15.53 8.65
CA LEU A 11 -9.22 -15.27 7.59
C LEU A 11 -9.84 -16.55 6.99
N ASN A 12 -9.08 -17.64 6.90
CA ASN A 12 -9.57 -18.90 6.36
C ASN A 12 -9.20 -20.08 7.28
N LYS A 13 -10.02 -20.28 8.30
CA LYS A 13 -9.81 -21.31 9.31
C LYS A 13 -9.69 -22.72 8.74
N LEU A 14 -10.49 -23.06 7.72
CA LEU A 14 -10.46 -24.39 7.11
C LEU A 14 -9.10 -24.67 6.44
N LYS A 15 -8.61 -23.75 5.61
CA LYS A 15 -7.30 -23.91 4.97
C LYS A 15 -6.15 -23.92 5.97
N LEU A 16 -6.26 -23.16 7.06
CA LEU A 16 -5.31 -23.22 8.16
C LEU A 16 -5.30 -24.60 8.84
N CYS A 17 -6.46 -25.17 9.14
CA CYS A 17 -6.56 -26.52 9.70
C CYS A 17 -5.94 -27.57 8.77
N ILE A 18 -6.22 -27.51 7.45
CA ILE A 18 -5.63 -28.41 6.47
C ILE A 18 -4.10 -28.24 6.41
N MET A 19 -3.62 -26.99 6.37
CA MET A 19 -2.18 -26.68 6.43
C MET A 19 -1.54 -27.27 7.69
N PHE A 20 -2.19 -27.12 8.84
CA PHE A 20 -1.71 -27.65 10.12
C PHE A 20 -1.57 -29.17 10.08
N ILE A 21 -2.62 -29.90 9.65
CA ILE A 21 -2.63 -31.37 9.56
C ILE A 21 -1.56 -31.85 8.58
N LEU A 22 -1.51 -31.26 7.38
CA LEU A 22 -0.51 -31.63 6.37
C LEU A 22 0.93 -31.38 6.87
N THR A 23 1.15 -30.25 7.57
CA THR A 23 2.47 -29.93 8.14
C THR A 23 2.89 -30.96 9.19
N LEU A 24 1.97 -31.39 10.06
CA LEU A 24 2.24 -32.45 11.03
C LEU A 24 2.65 -33.75 10.34
N ILE A 25 1.86 -34.22 9.37
CA ILE A 25 2.12 -35.48 8.65
C ILE A 25 3.45 -35.42 7.90
N VAL A 26 3.69 -34.33 7.15
CA VAL A 26 4.91 -34.15 6.35
C VAL A 26 6.14 -34.05 7.24
N SER A 27 6.09 -33.27 8.33
CA SER A 27 7.24 -33.08 9.21
C SER A 27 7.59 -34.35 9.99
N ILE A 28 6.62 -35.02 10.60
CA ILE A 28 6.85 -36.28 11.31
C ILE A 28 7.32 -37.35 10.34
N GLY A 29 6.68 -37.48 9.16
CA GLY A 29 7.07 -38.41 8.11
C GLY A 29 8.51 -38.21 7.64
N THR A 30 8.94 -36.95 7.49
CA THR A 30 10.33 -36.63 7.11
C THR A 30 11.35 -37.17 8.13
N VAL A 31 11.12 -36.94 9.42
CA VAL A 31 12.03 -37.42 10.48
C VAL A 31 11.96 -38.94 10.64
N TYR A 32 10.75 -39.53 10.51
CA TYR A 32 10.57 -40.97 10.57
C TYR A 32 11.32 -41.73 9.47
N VAL A 33 11.28 -41.24 8.21
CA VAL A 33 12.04 -41.81 7.08
C VAL A 33 13.54 -41.85 7.38
N VAL A 34 14.07 -40.84 8.05
CA VAL A 34 15.49 -40.80 8.45
C VAL A 34 15.76 -41.79 9.57
N TYR A 35 14.89 -41.85 10.58
CA TYR A 35 15.01 -42.79 11.69
C TYR A 35 14.96 -44.26 11.20
N ALA A 36 14.06 -44.59 10.32
CA ALA A 36 13.88 -45.93 9.76
C ALA A 36 15.09 -46.43 8.92
N ARG A 37 16.01 -45.54 8.53
CA ARG A 37 17.28 -45.93 7.87
C ARG A 37 18.17 -46.75 8.80
N VAL A 38 18.07 -46.59 10.15
CA VAL A 38 18.78 -47.41 11.12
C VAL A 38 18.52 -48.88 10.85
N ASP A 39 17.22 -49.24 10.72
CA ASP A 39 16.81 -50.63 10.51
C ASP A 39 17.29 -51.21 9.16
N ILE A 40 17.45 -50.37 8.14
CA ILE A 40 18.01 -50.81 6.83
C ILE A 40 19.50 -51.11 7.00
N VAL A 41 20.27 -50.16 7.56
CA VAL A 41 21.73 -50.29 7.71
C VAL A 41 22.04 -51.48 8.61
N ASP A 42 21.39 -51.62 9.75
CA ASP A 42 21.60 -52.72 10.69
C ASP A 42 21.19 -54.07 10.07
N SER A 43 20.12 -54.10 9.25
CA SER A 43 19.73 -55.32 8.51
C SER A 43 20.80 -55.78 7.51
N VAL A 44 21.53 -54.87 6.89
CA VAL A 44 22.65 -55.17 5.98
C VAL A 44 23.84 -55.72 6.78
N ILE A 45 24.21 -55.06 7.89
CA ILE A 45 25.38 -55.40 8.68
C ILE A 45 25.19 -56.72 9.40
N TYR A 46 24.03 -56.90 10.06
CA TYR A 46 23.76 -58.10 10.88
C TYR A 46 23.04 -59.23 10.11
N LYS A 47 22.80 -59.03 8.80
CA LYS A 47 22.11 -59.98 7.91
C LYS A 47 20.73 -60.44 8.43
N THR A 48 20.00 -59.57 9.06
CA THR A 48 18.69 -59.82 9.68
C THR A 48 17.53 -59.41 8.80
N GLY A 49 16.55 -60.31 8.52
CA GLY A 49 15.29 -59.99 7.85
C GLY A 49 15.37 -59.74 6.34
N SER A 50 14.21 -59.43 5.72
CA SER A 50 14.15 -59.10 4.30
C SER A 50 14.43 -57.63 4.04
N LEU A 51 15.63 -57.31 3.58
CA LEU A 51 16.07 -55.95 3.24
C LEU A 51 15.10 -55.28 2.28
N TRP A 52 14.69 -55.96 1.22
CA TRP A 52 13.86 -55.38 0.14
C TRP A 52 12.48 -54.93 0.60
N THR A 53 11.86 -55.62 1.57
CA THR A 53 10.55 -55.18 2.11
C THR A 53 10.67 -53.91 2.89
N LYS A 54 11.72 -53.76 3.73
CA LYS A 54 12.00 -52.51 4.49
C LYS A 54 12.27 -51.34 3.56
N VAL A 55 13.11 -51.58 2.55
CA VAL A 55 13.41 -50.56 1.53
C VAL A 55 12.16 -50.13 0.79
N GLY A 56 11.31 -51.09 0.35
CA GLY A 56 10.06 -50.79 -0.33
C GLY A 56 9.10 -49.93 0.48
N VAL A 57 8.93 -50.27 1.79
CA VAL A 57 8.09 -49.46 2.71
C VAL A 57 8.60 -48.03 2.84
N ILE A 58 9.90 -47.85 3.03
CA ILE A 58 10.49 -46.51 3.21
C ILE A 58 10.35 -45.69 1.93
N ILE A 59 10.53 -46.29 0.74
CA ILE A 59 10.32 -45.61 -0.56
C ILE A 59 8.85 -45.18 -0.70
N CYS A 60 7.88 -46.05 -0.36
CA CYS A 60 6.47 -45.69 -0.41
C CYS A 60 6.15 -44.50 0.52
N ILE A 61 6.63 -44.53 1.75
CA ILE A 61 6.43 -43.42 2.71
C ILE A 61 7.06 -42.13 2.19
N LEU A 62 8.27 -42.19 1.64
CA LEU A 62 8.97 -41.05 1.08
C LEU A 62 8.17 -40.42 -0.07
N ILE A 63 7.66 -41.23 -1.00
CA ILE A 63 6.83 -40.74 -2.12
C ILE A 63 5.56 -40.04 -1.59
N ILE A 64 4.88 -40.65 -0.62
CA ILE A 64 3.67 -40.05 -0.02
C ILE A 64 4.01 -38.71 0.65
N VAL A 65 5.08 -38.66 1.44
CA VAL A 65 5.51 -37.43 2.12
C VAL A 65 5.84 -36.32 1.11
N GLU A 66 6.52 -36.63 0.00
CA GLU A 66 6.84 -35.62 -1.03
C GLU A 66 5.58 -35.14 -1.79
N LEU A 67 4.62 -36.02 -2.09
CA LEU A 67 3.34 -35.62 -2.69
C LEU A 67 2.54 -34.70 -1.75
N LEU A 68 2.47 -35.05 -0.45
CA LEU A 68 1.80 -34.22 0.56
C LEU A 68 2.52 -32.88 0.75
N ARG A 69 3.84 -32.86 0.66
CA ARG A 69 4.65 -31.63 0.70
C ARG A 69 4.36 -30.72 -0.48
N ALA A 70 4.21 -31.26 -1.68
CA ALA A 70 3.84 -30.48 -2.86
C ALA A 70 2.44 -29.88 -2.68
N TRP A 71 1.48 -30.64 -2.17
CA TRP A 71 0.14 -30.15 -1.89
C TRP A 71 0.12 -29.07 -0.80
N LEU A 72 0.87 -29.26 0.28
CA LEU A 72 1.07 -28.26 1.33
C LEU A 72 1.57 -26.91 0.76
N LYS A 73 2.57 -26.93 -0.16
CA LYS A 73 3.07 -25.71 -0.81
C LYS A 73 1.97 -24.98 -1.59
N ILE A 74 1.06 -25.70 -2.26
CA ILE A 74 -0.07 -25.10 -2.98
C ILE A 74 -1.04 -24.42 -2.01
N ILE A 75 -1.35 -25.04 -0.89
CA ILE A 75 -2.23 -24.45 0.14
C ILE A 75 -1.61 -23.21 0.75
N ILE A 76 -0.31 -23.25 1.05
CA ILE A 76 0.44 -22.10 1.56
C ILE A 76 0.38 -20.93 0.55
N ALA A 77 0.63 -21.19 -0.73
CA ALA A 77 0.55 -20.16 -1.76
C ALA A 77 -0.85 -19.52 -1.85
N GLN A 78 -1.92 -20.31 -1.70
CA GLN A 78 -3.29 -19.81 -1.66
C GLN A 78 -3.56 -18.95 -0.42
N LEU A 79 -3.05 -19.31 0.75
CA LEU A 79 -3.18 -18.53 1.98
C LEU A 79 -2.45 -17.19 1.85
N VAL A 80 -1.19 -17.21 1.41
CA VAL A 80 -0.39 -16.00 1.19
C VAL A 80 -1.07 -15.06 0.20
N LYS A 81 -1.64 -15.59 -0.90
CA LYS A 81 -2.46 -14.80 -1.84
C LYS A 81 -3.61 -14.09 -1.13
N GLN A 82 -4.37 -14.80 -0.30
CA GLN A 82 -5.53 -14.23 0.42
C GLN A 82 -5.09 -13.14 1.42
N TRP A 83 -3.99 -13.34 2.12
CA TRP A 83 -3.44 -12.35 3.05
C TRP A 83 -2.97 -11.08 2.33
N LYS A 84 -2.34 -11.21 1.16
CA LYS A 84 -1.95 -10.06 0.32
C LYS A 84 -3.17 -9.27 -0.13
N ILE A 85 -4.22 -9.94 -0.63
CA ILE A 85 -5.46 -9.29 -1.07
C ILE A 85 -6.12 -8.55 0.11
N TYR A 86 -6.21 -9.18 1.28
CA TYR A 86 -6.78 -8.55 2.48
C TYR A 86 -6.00 -7.29 2.91
N LEU A 87 -4.67 -7.34 2.90
CA LEU A 87 -3.87 -6.16 3.24
C LEU A 87 -4.01 -5.07 2.17
N GLY A 88 -4.08 -5.41 0.89
CA GLY A 88 -4.35 -4.46 -0.18
C GLY A 88 -5.70 -3.75 0.01
N ASP A 89 -6.77 -4.49 0.32
CA ASP A 89 -8.09 -3.92 0.65
C ASP A 89 -8.00 -3.00 1.89
N ARG A 90 -7.24 -3.38 2.89
CA ARG A 90 -7.05 -2.55 4.08
C ARG A 90 -6.27 -1.27 3.81
N ILE A 91 -5.26 -1.30 2.91
CA ILE A 91 -4.56 -0.09 2.45
C ILE A 91 -5.55 0.83 1.71
N SER A 92 -6.38 0.27 0.81
CA SER A 92 -7.40 1.03 0.08
C SER A 92 -8.35 1.73 1.05
N LYS A 93 -8.92 1.00 2.01
CA LYS A 93 -9.82 1.55 3.04
C LYS A 93 -9.15 2.61 3.92
N ASN A 94 -7.86 2.43 4.24
CA ASN A 94 -7.12 3.46 4.97
C ASN A 94 -6.95 4.73 4.14
N ILE A 95 -6.71 4.62 2.83
CA ILE A 95 -6.61 5.78 1.92
C ILE A 95 -7.98 6.45 1.78
N GLU A 96 -9.07 5.68 1.64
CA GLU A 96 -10.43 6.20 1.58
C GLU A 96 -10.84 7.01 2.81
N THR A 97 -10.33 6.62 3.98
CA THR A 97 -10.62 7.29 5.26
C THR A 97 -9.59 8.34 5.65
N MET A 98 -8.52 8.53 4.84
CA MET A 98 -7.54 9.59 5.08
C MET A 98 -8.13 10.94 4.77
N SER A 99 -7.78 11.92 5.59
CA SER A 99 -7.99 13.31 5.26
C SER A 99 -7.20 13.74 4.03
N GLN A 100 -7.68 14.73 3.31
CA GLN A 100 -6.91 15.30 2.21
C GLN A 100 -5.58 15.90 2.69
N SER A 101 -5.56 16.47 3.89
CA SER A 101 -4.36 16.98 4.54
C SER A 101 -3.36 15.86 4.82
N GLU A 102 -3.81 14.74 5.39
CA GLU A 102 -2.96 13.56 5.64
C GLU A 102 -2.44 12.95 4.33
N PHE A 103 -3.32 12.82 3.32
CA PHE A 103 -2.93 12.30 2.01
C PHE A 103 -1.84 13.15 1.33
N ASN A 104 -1.96 14.48 1.41
CA ASN A 104 -1.01 15.41 0.80
C ASN A 104 0.31 15.58 1.57
N LYS A 105 0.39 15.16 2.85
CA LYS A 105 1.65 15.13 3.61
C LYS A 105 2.64 14.09 3.09
N VAL A 106 2.13 13.10 2.36
CA VAL A 106 2.89 11.97 1.85
C VAL A 106 2.93 12.05 0.32
N ASP A 107 4.10 11.88 -0.27
CA ASP A 107 4.22 11.85 -1.74
C ASP A 107 3.45 10.66 -2.33
N SER A 108 2.82 10.88 -3.48
CA SER A 108 2.11 9.83 -4.22
C SER A 108 2.96 8.59 -4.52
N GLY A 109 4.29 8.76 -4.69
CA GLY A 109 5.25 7.67 -4.81
C GLY A 109 5.30 6.78 -3.57
N GLU A 110 5.16 7.35 -2.37
CA GLU A 110 5.12 6.59 -1.14
C GLU A 110 3.80 5.81 -0.99
N HIS A 111 2.66 6.40 -1.37
CA HIS A 111 1.40 5.66 -1.44
C HIS A 111 1.47 4.48 -2.41
N MET A 112 2.07 4.64 -3.57
CA MET A 112 2.29 3.55 -4.53
C MET A 112 3.15 2.43 -3.95
N THR A 113 4.20 2.75 -3.17
CA THR A 113 5.08 1.73 -2.58
C THR A 113 4.38 0.86 -1.56
N LYS A 114 3.30 1.32 -0.90
CA LYS A 114 2.49 0.49 -0.02
C LYS A 114 1.89 -0.70 -0.76
N TYR A 115 1.39 -0.50 -1.98
CA TYR A 115 0.79 -1.57 -2.80
C TYR A 115 1.83 -2.43 -3.53
N THR A 116 2.90 -1.84 -4.01
CA THR A 116 3.88 -2.54 -4.84
C THR A 116 4.97 -3.19 -3.98
N TYR A 117 5.77 -2.38 -3.32
CA TYR A 117 6.95 -2.85 -2.60
C TYR A 117 6.65 -3.39 -1.20
N GLN A 118 5.84 -2.66 -0.39
CA GLN A 118 5.62 -3.06 1.01
C GLN A 118 4.82 -4.35 1.14
N LEU A 119 3.80 -4.57 0.29
CA LEU A 119 3.05 -5.84 0.26
C LEU A 119 3.93 -7.01 -0.16
N GLU A 120 4.82 -6.85 -1.16
CA GLU A 120 5.76 -7.89 -1.55
C GLU A 120 6.76 -8.19 -0.43
N LEU A 121 7.26 -7.14 0.23
CA LEU A 121 8.17 -7.29 1.36
C LEU A 121 7.51 -8.03 2.53
N LEU A 122 6.26 -7.68 2.89
CA LEU A 122 5.48 -8.41 3.90
C LEU A 122 5.21 -9.87 3.47
N SER A 123 4.96 -10.13 2.19
CA SER A 123 4.79 -11.48 1.68
C SER A 123 6.06 -12.33 1.85
N ALA A 124 7.22 -11.79 1.47
CA ALA A 124 8.49 -12.51 1.48
C ALA A 124 9.09 -12.67 2.89
N TYR A 125 8.94 -11.65 3.75
CA TYR A 125 9.64 -11.59 5.03
C TYR A 125 8.75 -11.77 6.25
N LEU A 126 7.42 -11.78 6.10
CA LEU A 126 6.49 -12.07 7.19
C LEU A 126 5.66 -13.31 6.90
N PHE A 127 4.86 -13.31 5.81
CA PHE A 127 3.87 -14.38 5.59
C PHE A 127 4.51 -15.71 5.20
N SER A 128 5.47 -15.71 4.27
CA SER A 128 6.16 -16.94 3.87
C SER A 128 6.90 -17.57 5.04
N PRO A 129 7.70 -16.87 5.85
CA PRO A 129 8.30 -17.44 7.06
C PRO A 129 7.29 -17.91 8.11
N LEU A 130 6.18 -17.17 8.31
CA LEU A 130 5.14 -17.58 9.27
C LEU A 130 4.50 -18.92 8.91
N THR A 131 4.31 -19.23 7.63
CA THR A 131 3.80 -20.54 7.21
C THR A 131 4.79 -21.67 7.50
N GLY A 132 6.09 -21.37 7.53
CA GLY A 132 7.15 -22.30 7.91
C GLY A 132 7.29 -22.51 9.43
N LEU A 133 6.74 -21.61 10.25
CA LEU A 133 6.89 -21.68 11.72
C LEU A 133 6.41 -23.02 12.29
N LEU A 134 5.22 -23.43 11.87
CA LEU A 134 4.64 -24.68 12.33
C LEU A 134 5.50 -25.88 11.94
N SER A 135 5.99 -25.91 10.69
CA SER A 135 6.90 -26.96 10.21
C SER A 135 8.18 -26.99 11.03
N ALA A 136 8.77 -25.82 11.30
CA ALA A 136 9.99 -25.72 12.11
C ALA A 136 9.77 -26.22 13.54
N ILE A 137 8.64 -25.88 14.18
CA ILE A 137 8.29 -26.35 15.52
C ILE A 137 8.11 -27.89 15.53
N VAL A 138 7.36 -28.42 14.56
CA VAL A 138 7.09 -29.87 14.49
C VAL A 138 8.37 -30.63 14.17
N LEU A 139 9.22 -30.16 13.26
CA LEU A 139 10.53 -30.75 12.98
C LEU A 139 11.44 -30.70 14.19
N PHE A 140 11.45 -29.60 14.92
CA PHE A 140 12.20 -29.47 16.18
C PHE A 140 11.76 -30.50 17.22
N ILE A 141 10.45 -30.56 17.52
CA ILE A 141 9.91 -31.48 18.52
C ILE A 141 10.13 -32.95 18.11
N SER A 142 9.81 -33.30 16.85
CA SER A 142 10.00 -34.67 16.37
C SER A 142 11.47 -35.09 16.37
N SER A 143 12.38 -34.18 15.96
CA SER A 143 13.82 -34.47 16.04
C SER A 143 14.28 -34.71 17.48
N VAL A 144 13.83 -33.93 18.46
CA VAL A 144 14.10 -34.15 19.88
C VAL A 144 13.61 -35.53 20.35
N VAL A 145 12.36 -35.89 19.99
CA VAL A 145 11.76 -37.20 20.35
C VAL A 145 12.58 -38.35 19.75
N PHE A 146 12.91 -38.28 18.45
CA PHE A 146 13.70 -39.36 17.84
C PHE A 146 15.14 -39.42 18.32
N LEU A 147 15.79 -38.29 18.64
CA LEU A 147 17.10 -38.30 19.31
C LEU A 147 17.02 -38.91 20.70
N TRP A 148 15.94 -38.66 21.46
CA TRP A 148 15.70 -39.28 22.78
C TRP A 148 15.54 -40.80 22.68
N LEU A 149 14.78 -41.29 21.68
CA LEU A 149 14.60 -42.74 21.43
C LEU A 149 15.92 -43.44 21.10
N ILE A 150 16.89 -42.74 20.50
CA ILE A 150 18.20 -43.28 20.21
C ILE A 150 19.07 -43.26 21.50
N ASN A 151 19.28 -42.06 22.05
CA ASN A 151 20.00 -41.89 23.31
C ASN A 151 19.79 -40.46 23.86
N TRP A 152 19.36 -40.32 25.12
CA TRP A 152 19.10 -39.05 25.77
C TRP A 152 20.29 -38.06 25.78
N LYS A 153 21.53 -38.56 25.72
CA LYS A 153 22.76 -37.75 25.70
C LYS A 153 22.79 -36.80 24.48
N PHE A 154 22.25 -37.23 23.34
CA PHE A 154 22.13 -36.37 22.14
C PHE A 154 21.15 -35.20 22.35
N VAL A 155 20.10 -35.41 23.13
CA VAL A 155 19.12 -34.34 23.43
C VAL A 155 19.78 -33.24 24.26
N VAL A 156 20.57 -33.57 25.26
CA VAL A 156 21.28 -32.57 26.06
C VAL A 156 22.20 -31.73 25.18
N PHE A 157 22.95 -32.37 24.30
CA PHE A 157 23.84 -31.68 23.39
C PHE A 157 23.06 -30.78 22.39
N ALA A 158 21.96 -31.27 21.85
CA ALA A 158 21.09 -30.54 20.97
C ALA A 158 20.50 -29.28 21.63
N LEU A 159 20.01 -29.37 22.86
CA LEU A 159 19.47 -28.24 23.62
C LEU A 159 20.52 -27.16 23.92
N LEU A 160 21.74 -27.57 24.31
CA LEU A 160 22.85 -26.63 24.53
C LEU A 160 23.22 -25.88 23.25
N SER A 161 23.21 -26.56 22.08
CA SER A 161 23.48 -25.95 20.78
C SER A 161 22.42 -24.92 20.42
N SER A 162 21.15 -25.14 20.73
CA SER A 162 20.05 -24.23 20.50
C SER A 162 20.24 -22.89 21.21
N VAL A 163 20.62 -22.93 22.46
CA VAL A 163 20.88 -21.73 23.28
C VAL A 163 21.99 -20.89 22.64
N ALA A 164 23.09 -21.54 22.24
CA ALA A 164 24.20 -20.85 21.60
C ALA A 164 23.78 -20.17 20.29
N MET A 165 23.03 -20.87 19.42
CA MET A 165 22.53 -20.33 18.16
C MET A 165 21.60 -19.14 18.37
N PHE A 166 20.68 -19.22 19.33
CA PHE A 166 19.73 -18.15 19.62
C PHE A 166 20.41 -16.87 20.15
N LEU A 167 21.40 -17.01 21.03
CA LEU A 167 22.17 -15.87 21.57
C LEU A 167 22.95 -15.13 20.48
N ILE A 168 23.48 -15.82 19.49
CA ILE A 168 24.27 -15.24 18.39
C ILE A 168 23.35 -14.52 17.42
N SER A 169 22.20 -15.11 17.09
CA SER A 169 21.26 -14.54 16.09
C SER A 169 20.64 -13.21 16.51
N GLY A 170 20.40 -13.02 17.81
CA GLY A 170 19.81 -11.78 18.33
C GLY A 170 20.61 -10.52 18.02
N LYS A 171 21.94 -10.65 17.79
CA LYS A 171 22.83 -9.51 17.44
C LYS A 171 22.58 -8.94 16.04
N PHE A 172 22.02 -9.73 15.12
CA PHE A 172 21.78 -9.32 13.74
C PHE A 172 20.39 -8.71 13.53
N GLY A 173 19.38 -9.17 14.28
CA GLY A 173 17.97 -8.85 14.06
C GLY A 173 17.65 -7.35 14.03
N ASN A 174 18.10 -6.60 15.03
CA ASN A 174 17.82 -5.17 15.13
C ASN A 174 18.43 -4.36 13.97
N LYS A 175 19.67 -4.70 13.57
CA LYS A 175 20.33 -4.01 12.45
C LYS A 175 19.63 -4.27 11.12
N ILE A 176 19.15 -5.48 10.89
CA ILE A 176 18.39 -5.87 9.71
C ILE A 176 17.04 -5.13 9.67
N SER A 177 16.36 -5.01 10.82
CA SER A 177 15.10 -4.29 10.96
C SER A 177 15.23 -2.81 10.52
N VAL A 178 16.21 -2.10 11.07
CA VAL A 178 16.49 -0.70 10.68
C VAL A 178 16.84 -0.61 9.19
N GLY A 179 17.59 -1.61 8.68
CA GLY A 179 17.93 -1.69 7.26
C GLY A 179 16.68 -1.75 6.38
N TYR A 180 15.70 -2.57 6.68
CA TYR A 180 14.44 -2.68 5.91
C TYR A 180 13.59 -1.43 5.96
N THR A 181 13.50 -0.75 7.11
CA THR A 181 12.80 0.53 7.24
C THR A 181 13.43 1.58 6.31
N ASN A 182 14.75 1.72 6.33
CA ASN A 182 15.48 2.63 5.45
C ASN A 182 15.30 2.27 3.97
N LEU A 183 15.32 0.98 3.64
CA LEU A 183 15.08 0.51 2.27
C LEU A 183 13.68 0.86 1.77
N SER A 184 12.66 0.76 2.62
CA SER A 184 11.29 1.18 2.29
C SER A 184 11.23 2.67 1.96
N ILE A 185 11.87 3.52 2.77
CA ILE A 185 11.95 4.98 2.54
C ILE A 185 12.65 5.29 1.22
N LEU A 186 13.81 4.66 0.96
CA LEU A 186 14.57 4.86 -0.27
C LEU A 186 13.82 4.33 -1.52
N SER A 187 13.03 3.27 -1.38
CA SER A 187 12.16 2.78 -2.45
C SER A 187 11.05 3.77 -2.78
N GLY A 188 10.47 4.44 -1.77
CA GLY A 188 9.51 5.52 -1.96
C GLY A 188 10.12 6.70 -2.71
N LYS A 189 11.31 7.16 -2.26
CA LYS A 189 12.06 8.24 -2.93
C LYS A 189 12.38 7.90 -4.38
N PHE A 190 12.84 6.67 -4.66
CA PHE A 190 13.12 6.21 -6.02
C PHE A 190 11.86 6.25 -6.90
N SER A 191 10.73 5.78 -6.39
CA SER A 191 9.45 5.82 -7.12
C SER A 191 8.98 7.26 -7.38
N GLY A 192 9.17 8.18 -6.43
CA GLY A 192 8.89 9.59 -6.59
C GLY A 192 9.73 10.25 -7.69
N VAL A 193 11.05 10.05 -7.63
CA VAL A 193 12.00 10.54 -8.66
C VAL A 193 11.65 9.98 -10.04
N LEU A 194 11.38 8.69 -10.12
CA LEU A 194 11.01 8.05 -11.40
C LEU A 194 9.73 8.66 -11.98
N LYS A 195 8.71 8.86 -11.15
CA LYS A 195 7.45 9.50 -11.57
C LYS A 195 7.67 10.93 -12.05
N GLU A 196 8.44 11.75 -11.30
CA GLU A 196 8.77 13.14 -11.65
C GLU A 196 9.40 13.21 -13.05
N TYR A 197 10.45 12.42 -13.28
CA TYR A 197 11.17 12.43 -14.55
C TYR A 197 10.40 11.79 -15.71
N LEU A 198 9.51 10.82 -15.46
CA LEU A 198 8.62 10.29 -16.49
C LEU A 198 7.55 11.30 -16.88
N THR A 199 6.98 12.03 -15.91
CA THR A 199 5.99 13.08 -16.17
C THR A 199 6.60 14.26 -16.94
N GLY A 200 7.83 14.66 -16.58
CA GLY A 200 8.56 15.75 -17.26
C GLY A 200 9.38 15.30 -18.48
N TYR A 201 9.14 14.09 -19.02
CA TYR A 201 9.93 13.54 -20.13
C TYR A 201 9.94 14.43 -21.37
N GLU A 202 8.76 14.90 -21.79
CA GLU A 202 8.63 15.76 -22.98
C GLU A 202 9.36 17.08 -22.81
N ASP A 203 9.24 17.71 -21.63
CA ASP A 203 9.91 18.98 -21.34
C ASP A 203 11.44 18.81 -21.42
N LEU A 204 11.97 17.74 -20.78
CA LEU A 204 13.41 17.44 -20.84
C LEU A 204 13.90 17.17 -22.24
N LYS A 205 13.09 16.48 -23.07
CA LYS A 205 13.42 16.19 -24.45
C LYS A 205 13.42 17.46 -25.30
N ASN A 206 12.41 18.31 -25.14
CA ASN A 206 12.24 19.58 -25.87
C ASN A 206 13.38 20.56 -25.59
N ILE A 207 13.90 20.63 -24.36
CA ILE A 207 15.05 21.48 -23.99
C ILE A 207 16.40 20.79 -24.17
N GLY A 208 16.46 19.57 -24.75
CA GLY A 208 17.69 18.84 -25.01
C GLY A 208 18.42 18.34 -23.73
N LYS A 209 17.73 18.17 -22.61
CA LYS A 209 18.30 17.76 -21.30
C LYS A 209 17.88 16.36 -20.87
N ILE A 210 17.49 15.49 -21.79
CA ILE A 210 17.04 14.12 -21.50
C ILE A 210 18.06 13.27 -20.71
N ASN A 211 19.34 13.60 -20.79
CA ASN A 211 20.40 12.94 -20.04
C ASN A 211 20.26 13.12 -18.52
N LEU A 212 19.53 14.17 -18.04
CA LEU A 212 19.22 14.35 -16.63
C LEU A 212 18.31 13.25 -16.11
N PHE A 213 17.41 12.72 -16.96
CA PHE A 213 16.57 11.57 -16.61
C PHE A 213 17.43 10.40 -16.13
N SER A 214 18.32 9.91 -17.01
CA SER A 214 19.17 8.75 -16.67
C SER A 214 20.10 9.04 -15.50
N LYS A 215 20.65 10.25 -15.40
CA LYS A 215 21.57 10.65 -14.32
C LYS A 215 20.88 10.61 -12.94
N ASN A 216 19.71 11.23 -12.81
CA ASN A 216 19.05 11.37 -11.51
C ASN A 216 18.31 10.10 -11.09
N VAL A 217 17.66 9.40 -12.03
CA VAL A 217 17.05 8.08 -11.78
C VAL A 217 18.13 7.09 -11.33
N LYS A 218 19.29 7.03 -12.04
CA LYS A 218 20.43 6.19 -11.66
C LYS A 218 20.99 6.55 -10.28
N ALA A 219 21.11 7.82 -9.95
CA ALA A 219 21.59 8.25 -8.63
C ALA A 219 20.67 7.76 -7.50
N SER A 220 19.36 7.91 -7.66
CA SER A 220 18.38 7.43 -6.70
C SER A 220 18.35 5.90 -6.61
N GLN A 221 18.47 5.21 -7.76
CA GLN A 221 18.57 3.76 -7.82
C GLN A 221 19.80 3.25 -7.07
N ILE A 222 20.97 3.87 -7.26
CA ILE A 222 22.20 3.49 -6.57
C ILE A 222 22.04 3.58 -5.05
N GLN A 223 21.38 4.63 -4.54
CA GLN A 223 21.15 4.76 -3.10
C GLN A 223 20.30 3.60 -2.57
N LYS A 224 19.20 3.27 -3.27
CA LYS A 224 18.32 2.15 -2.91
C LYS A 224 19.08 0.81 -2.96
N GLU A 225 19.81 0.54 -4.04
CA GLU A 225 20.55 -0.71 -4.23
C GLU A 225 21.71 -0.87 -3.23
N ASN A 226 22.40 0.23 -2.87
CA ASN A 226 23.43 0.21 -1.83
C ASN A 226 22.85 -0.17 -0.46
N GLN A 227 21.65 0.31 -0.14
CA GLN A 227 20.96 -0.08 1.08
C GLN A 227 20.56 -1.57 1.05
N GLN A 228 20.02 -2.04 -0.08
CA GLN A 228 19.69 -3.46 -0.30
C GLN A 228 20.94 -4.33 -0.15
N TYR A 229 22.06 -3.93 -0.76
CA TYR A 229 23.34 -4.62 -0.64
C TYR A 229 23.83 -4.68 0.82
N SER A 230 23.70 -3.59 1.57
CA SER A 230 24.10 -3.56 2.98
C SER A 230 23.30 -4.55 3.83
N ILE A 231 21.99 -4.68 3.59
CA ILE A 231 21.14 -5.67 4.25
C ILE A 231 21.56 -7.08 3.84
N SER A 232 21.71 -7.34 2.53
CA SER A 232 22.11 -8.65 2.00
C SER A 232 23.47 -9.08 2.54
N LYS A 233 24.43 -8.16 2.62
CA LYS A 233 25.75 -8.41 3.24
C LYS A 233 25.61 -8.81 4.71
N LEU A 234 24.80 -8.08 5.48
CA LEU A 234 24.58 -8.39 6.90
C LEU A 234 23.89 -9.75 7.08
N MET A 235 22.92 -10.08 6.24
CA MET A 235 22.26 -11.40 6.23
C MET A 235 23.25 -12.52 5.88
N ALA A 236 24.06 -12.34 4.83
CA ALA A 236 25.06 -13.33 4.43
C ALA A 236 26.09 -13.62 5.54
N PHE A 237 26.55 -12.58 6.26
CA PHE A 237 27.42 -12.79 7.43
C PHE A 237 26.72 -13.51 8.59
N GLY A 238 25.43 -13.19 8.83
CA GLY A 238 24.61 -13.89 9.81
C GLY A 238 24.45 -15.38 9.47
N GLU A 239 24.06 -15.67 8.24
CA GLU A 239 23.92 -17.03 7.72
C GLU A 239 25.24 -17.82 7.78
N LEU A 240 26.35 -17.22 7.31
CA LEU A 240 27.67 -17.85 7.39
C LEU A 240 28.04 -18.23 8.84
N THR A 241 27.80 -17.32 9.79
CA THR A 241 28.10 -17.57 11.20
C THR A 241 27.27 -18.73 11.75
N LEU A 242 25.97 -18.74 11.47
CA LEU A 242 25.07 -19.80 11.94
C LEU A 242 25.38 -21.15 11.28
N GLN A 243 25.62 -21.19 9.96
CA GLN A 243 25.98 -22.41 9.24
C GLN A 243 27.34 -22.96 9.68
N SER A 244 28.32 -22.10 9.98
CA SER A 244 29.63 -22.55 10.48
C SER A 244 29.51 -23.22 11.83
N ILE A 245 28.69 -22.66 12.72
CA ILE A 245 28.40 -23.26 14.04
C ILE A 245 27.66 -24.58 13.86
N GLU A 246 26.66 -24.64 12.99
CA GLU A 246 25.90 -25.84 12.65
C GLU A 246 26.85 -26.98 12.23
N LYS A 247 27.76 -26.70 11.28
CA LYS A 247 28.72 -27.71 10.79
C LYS A 247 29.72 -28.19 11.85
N LEU A 248 30.19 -27.29 12.72
CA LEU A 248 31.03 -27.66 13.84
C LEU A 248 30.29 -28.57 14.85
N LEU A 249 29.03 -28.22 15.16
CA LEU A 249 28.21 -29.02 16.05
C LEU A 249 27.88 -30.40 15.46
N GLU A 250 27.57 -30.47 14.17
CA GLU A 250 27.35 -31.73 13.45
C GLU A 250 28.58 -32.64 13.54
N LEU A 251 29.77 -32.08 13.32
CA LEU A 251 31.03 -32.84 13.44
C LEU A 251 31.28 -33.34 14.85
N LEU A 252 31.06 -32.52 15.88
CA LEU A 252 31.26 -32.91 17.28
C LEU A 252 30.31 -34.04 17.69
N ILE A 253 29.04 -33.99 17.29
CA ILE A 253 28.08 -35.06 17.55
C ILE A 253 28.42 -36.33 16.77
N PHE A 254 28.87 -36.22 15.54
CA PHE A 254 29.31 -37.36 14.74
C PHE A 254 30.48 -38.10 15.48
N ILE A 255 31.47 -37.37 15.97
CA ILE A 255 32.58 -37.92 16.76
C ILE A 255 32.06 -38.57 18.05
N PHE A 256 31.12 -37.91 18.74
CA PHE A 256 30.52 -38.45 19.95
C PHE A 256 29.69 -39.71 19.69
N ALA A 257 28.97 -39.81 18.56
CA ALA A 257 28.24 -41.00 18.13
C ALA A 257 29.20 -42.18 17.88
N ILE A 258 30.35 -41.97 17.22
CA ILE A 258 31.38 -42.96 17.03
C ILE A 258 31.91 -43.47 18.39
N TYR A 259 32.18 -42.55 19.33
CA TYR A 259 32.63 -42.91 20.67
C TYR A 259 31.63 -43.83 21.41
N LEU A 260 30.32 -43.57 21.28
CA LEU A 260 29.28 -44.42 21.89
C LEU A 260 29.16 -45.80 21.20
N VAL A 261 29.38 -45.86 19.89
CA VAL A 261 29.44 -47.16 19.18
C VAL A 261 30.64 -47.98 19.62
N LEU A 262 31.82 -47.38 19.78
CA LEU A 262 33.01 -48.05 20.30
C LEU A 262 32.82 -48.57 21.72
N LYS A 263 31.91 -47.95 22.50
CA LYS A 263 31.49 -48.44 23.83
C LYS A 263 30.39 -49.50 23.78
N ASN A 264 29.95 -49.96 22.61
CA ASN A 264 28.80 -50.85 22.42
C ASN A 264 27.46 -50.30 22.97
N GLU A 265 27.34 -48.98 23.17
CA GLU A 265 26.09 -48.35 23.59
C GLU A 265 25.14 -48.08 22.40
N LEU A 266 25.64 -48.08 21.18
CA LEU A 266 24.91 -47.81 19.93
C LEU A 266 25.31 -48.74 18.81
N THR A 267 24.44 -48.93 17.81
CA THR A 267 24.73 -49.66 16.56
C THR A 267 25.39 -48.77 15.52
N ILE A 268 26.07 -49.34 14.52
CA ILE A 268 26.69 -48.58 13.44
C ILE A 268 25.62 -47.81 12.63
N GLY A 269 24.44 -48.41 12.43
CA GLY A 269 23.32 -47.79 11.74
C GLY A 269 22.85 -46.49 12.38
N THR A 270 22.98 -46.37 13.71
CA THR A 270 22.57 -45.15 14.44
C THR A 270 23.42 -43.93 14.10
N ILE A 271 24.70 -44.09 13.72
CA ILE A 271 25.61 -42.95 13.42
C ILE A 271 25.03 -42.10 12.27
N ALA A 272 24.65 -42.73 11.15
CA ALA A 272 24.12 -42.04 9.99
C ALA A 272 22.79 -41.34 10.29
N SER A 273 21.92 -41.99 11.06
CA SER A 273 20.61 -41.43 11.40
C SER A 273 20.71 -40.32 12.41
N VAL A 274 21.56 -40.41 13.43
CA VAL A 274 21.79 -39.35 14.42
C VAL A 274 22.30 -38.10 13.75
N SER A 275 23.30 -38.19 12.85
CA SER A 275 23.84 -37.04 12.13
C SER A 275 22.75 -36.35 11.28
N THR A 276 21.94 -37.13 10.59
CA THR A 276 20.86 -36.57 9.73
C THR A 276 19.73 -35.95 10.57
N ILE A 277 19.28 -36.62 11.64
CA ILE A 277 18.23 -36.08 12.54
C ILE A 277 18.70 -34.79 13.20
N LEU A 278 19.99 -34.75 13.62
CA LEU A 278 20.58 -33.52 14.14
C LEU A 278 20.62 -32.41 13.11
N GLY A 279 20.98 -32.70 11.88
CA GLY A 279 20.92 -31.72 10.78
C GLY A 279 19.52 -31.15 10.61
N ILE A 280 18.46 -31.98 10.65
CA ILE A 280 17.05 -31.51 10.61
C ILE A 280 16.74 -30.65 11.85
N TYR A 281 17.20 -31.04 13.03
CA TYR A 281 17.04 -30.29 14.27
C TYR A 281 17.67 -28.88 14.15
N LEU A 282 18.94 -28.80 13.77
CA LEU A 282 19.66 -27.53 13.65
C LEU A 282 19.05 -26.63 12.57
N THR A 283 18.64 -27.21 11.43
CA THR A 283 17.94 -26.48 10.38
C THR A 283 16.60 -25.92 10.88
N SER A 284 15.86 -26.68 11.72
CA SER A 284 14.59 -26.19 12.29
C SER A 284 14.80 -24.99 13.23
N ILE A 285 15.88 -25.00 14.01
CA ILE A 285 16.26 -23.86 14.86
C ILE A 285 16.63 -22.64 13.99
N ASN A 286 17.44 -22.83 12.95
CA ASN A 286 17.78 -21.75 12.01
C ASN A 286 16.53 -21.11 11.40
N GLN A 287 15.52 -21.92 11.05
CA GLN A 287 14.24 -21.40 10.54
C GLN A 287 13.49 -20.58 11.61
N LEU A 288 13.47 -21.02 12.87
CA LEU A 288 12.85 -20.28 13.98
C LEU A 288 13.54 -18.94 14.23
N VAL A 289 14.86 -18.94 14.19
CA VAL A 289 15.69 -17.74 14.34
C VAL A 289 15.47 -16.77 13.18
N ASP A 290 15.50 -17.25 11.95
CA ASP A 290 15.26 -16.45 10.74
C ASP A 290 13.87 -15.81 10.76
N LEU A 291 12.83 -16.56 11.16
CA LEU A 291 11.50 -16.02 11.36
C LEU A 291 11.50 -14.90 12.43
N TYR A 292 12.15 -15.08 13.55
CA TYR A 292 12.22 -14.06 14.59
C TYR A 292 12.82 -12.75 14.05
N ILE A 293 13.94 -12.85 13.33
CA ILE A 293 14.61 -11.70 12.70
C ILE A 293 13.69 -11.01 11.70
N LYS A 294 13.03 -11.78 10.83
CA LYS A 294 12.16 -11.27 9.76
C LYS A 294 10.89 -10.61 10.32
N VAL A 295 10.27 -11.21 11.34
CA VAL A 295 9.09 -10.65 12.01
C VAL A 295 9.40 -9.32 12.69
N ILE A 296 10.55 -9.23 13.38
CA ILE A 296 10.98 -7.95 13.97
C ILE A 296 11.28 -6.94 12.86
N GLY A 297 11.96 -7.34 11.79
CA GLY A 297 12.34 -6.50 10.69
C GLY A 297 11.16 -5.88 9.93
N THR A 298 10.02 -6.57 9.89
CA THR A 298 8.81 -6.11 9.18
C THR A 298 7.77 -5.42 10.08
N LYS A 299 8.03 -5.32 11.39
CA LYS A 299 7.08 -4.79 12.36
C LYS A 299 6.57 -3.38 12.02
N GLU A 300 7.47 -2.46 11.71
CA GLU A 300 7.11 -1.06 11.41
C GLU A 300 6.34 -0.96 10.11
N ILE A 301 6.75 -1.72 9.08
CA ILE A 301 6.07 -1.77 7.79
C ILE A 301 4.65 -2.32 7.95
N LEU A 302 4.50 -3.41 8.71
CA LEU A 302 3.17 -3.96 8.99
C LEU A 302 2.29 -2.95 9.73
N ASN A 303 2.83 -2.25 10.72
CA ASN A 303 2.08 -1.22 11.45
C ASN A 303 1.66 -0.08 10.51
N SER A 304 2.54 0.41 9.64
CA SER A 304 2.20 1.49 8.68
C SER A 304 1.09 1.10 7.70
N VAL A 305 0.99 -0.20 7.36
CA VAL A 305 -0.08 -0.74 6.49
C VAL A 305 -1.40 -0.93 7.23
N ILE A 306 -1.35 -1.32 8.52
CA ILE A 306 -2.55 -1.70 9.29
C ILE A 306 -3.12 -0.54 10.10
N THR A 307 -2.32 0.49 10.44
CA THR A 307 -2.79 1.62 11.23
C THR A 307 -3.95 2.30 10.50
N LYS A 308 -5.11 2.37 11.16
CA LYS A 308 -6.26 3.09 10.63
C LYS A 308 -5.97 4.58 10.63
N ALA A 309 -6.34 5.26 9.56
CA ALA A 309 -6.53 6.69 9.62
C ALA A 309 -7.56 7.01 10.72
N THR A 310 -7.23 7.93 11.60
CA THR A 310 -8.06 8.27 12.76
C THR A 310 -8.95 9.48 12.50
N ALA A 311 -8.94 9.98 11.26
CA ALA A 311 -9.77 11.13 10.90
C ALA A 311 -11.23 10.83 11.18
N LYS A 312 -11.85 11.62 12.06
CA LYS A 312 -13.30 11.68 12.16
C LYS A 312 -13.77 12.52 11.00
N GLU A 313 -14.56 11.93 10.11
CA GLU A 313 -15.19 12.65 9.03
C GLU A 313 -16.19 13.67 9.64
N THR A 314 -15.86 14.94 9.53
CA THR A 314 -16.76 16.03 9.88
C THR A 314 -17.34 16.57 8.57
N PHE A 315 -18.68 16.57 8.44
CA PHE A 315 -19.32 17.11 7.23
C PHE A 315 -19.39 18.64 7.30
N TYR A 316 -19.29 19.26 6.14
CA TYR A 316 -19.52 20.67 5.95
C TYR A 316 -20.97 20.98 6.38
N PRO A 317 -21.20 22.03 7.19
CA PRO A 317 -22.56 22.39 7.61
C PRO A 317 -23.42 22.75 6.40
N HIS A 318 -24.71 22.42 6.45
CA HIS A 318 -25.65 22.86 5.42
C HIS A 318 -25.78 24.37 5.45
N VAL A 319 -25.75 25.00 4.28
CA VAL A 319 -25.86 26.46 4.14
C VAL A 319 -27.31 26.81 3.86
N GLU A 320 -27.99 27.43 4.82
CA GLU A 320 -29.39 27.84 4.69
C GLU A 320 -29.53 29.26 4.14
N GLU A 321 -28.70 30.21 4.62
CA GLU A 321 -28.76 31.62 4.28
C GLU A 321 -27.51 32.12 3.59
N ASN A 322 -26.34 32.06 4.28
CA ASN A 322 -25.11 32.68 3.75
C ASN A 322 -23.82 32.07 4.30
N ILE A 323 -22.71 32.39 3.58
CA ILE A 323 -21.34 32.23 4.05
C ILE A 323 -20.71 33.62 4.13
N GLU A 324 -20.20 34.02 5.29
CA GLU A 324 -19.69 35.37 5.52
C GLU A 324 -18.22 35.36 5.95
N PHE A 325 -17.40 36.20 5.33
CA PHE A 325 -16.05 36.55 5.78
C PHE A 325 -16.11 37.93 6.44
N LYS A 326 -15.72 38.01 7.74
CA LYS A 326 -15.69 39.26 8.50
C LYS A 326 -14.28 39.67 8.86
N ASP A 327 -13.81 40.81 8.34
CA ASP A 327 -12.46 41.34 8.59
C ASP A 327 -11.41 40.22 8.58
N PHE A 328 -11.49 39.37 7.55
CA PHE A 328 -10.73 38.15 7.48
C PHE A 328 -9.28 38.44 7.11
N ASN A 329 -8.34 37.91 7.89
CA ASN A 329 -6.89 38.03 7.68
C ASN A 329 -6.29 36.63 7.67
N TYR A 330 -5.42 36.35 6.70
CA TYR A 330 -4.73 35.07 6.62
C TYR A 330 -3.26 35.22 6.28
N SER A 331 -2.40 34.48 6.99
CA SER A 331 -0.95 34.49 6.80
C SER A 331 -0.41 33.06 6.76
N PHE A 332 0.58 32.80 5.92
CA PHE A 332 1.42 31.61 5.98
C PHE A 332 2.73 31.98 6.69
N GLY A 333 2.84 31.64 7.97
CA GLY A 333 3.94 32.12 8.82
C GLY A 333 3.93 33.65 8.87
N ASP A 334 5.06 34.30 8.53
CA ASP A 334 5.18 35.76 8.52
C ASP A 334 4.62 36.42 7.25
N ASN A 335 4.19 35.63 6.27
CA ASN A 335 3.76 36.17 4.98
C ASN A 335 2.23 36.38 4.97
N HIS A 336 1.81 37.64 5.00
CA HIS A 336 0.40 38.04 4.94
C HIS A 336 -0.14 37.84 3.51
N VAL A 337 -1.17 37.02 3.34
CA VAL A 337 -1.77 36.70 2.02
C VAL A 337 -3.12 37.39 1.82
N ILE A 338 -3.91 37.50 2.88
CA ILE A 338 -5.22 38.18 2.85
C ILE A 338 -5.29 39.14 4.02
N LYS A 339 -5.73 40.39 3.77
CA LYS A 339 -5.94 41.43 4.80
C LYS A 339 -7.31 42.06 4.67
N ASN A 340 -8.01 42.18 5.81
CA ASN A 340 -9.31 42.84 5.95
C ASN A 340 -10.30 42.48 4.85
N PHE A 341 -10.40 41.17 4.54
CA PHE A 341 -11.30 40.67 3.52
C PHE A 341 -12.69 40.52 4.11
N ASN A 342 -13.66 41.20 3.48
CA ASN A 342 -15.07 41.12 3.80
C ASN A 342 -15.81 40.63 2.56
N PHE A 343 -16.59 39.56 2.69
CA PHE A 343 -17.31 38.99 1.59
C PHE A 343 -18.51 38.20 2.12
N ASN A 344 -19.69 38.46 1.55
CA ASN A 344 -20.92 37.77 1.94
C ASN A 344 -21.51 37.01 0.74
N ILE A 345 -21.67 35.71 0.87
CA ILE A 345 -22.15 34.80 -0.15
C ILE A 345 -23.52 34.30 0.26
N ASN A 346 -24.58 34.93 -0.26
CA ASN A 346 -25.96 34.52 -0.02
C ASN A 346 -26.36 33.34 -0.89
N LYS A 347 -27.20 32.46 -0.38
CA LYS A 347 -27.75 31.31 -1.11
C LYS A 347 -28.45 31.77 -2.39
N GLY A 348 -28.19 31.07 -3.52
CA GLY A 348 -28.69 31.41 -4.85
C GLY A 348 -27.96 32.58 -5.52
N GLY A 349 -27.06 33.28 -4.82
CA GLY A 349 -26.28 34.38 -5.39
C GLY A 349 -25.19 33.90 -6.36
N LYS A 350 -24.77 34.81 -7.26
CA LYS A 350 -23.73 34.58 -8.28
C LYS A 350 -22.55 35.48 -7.99
N TYR A 351 -21.43 34.93 -7.65
CA TYR A 351 -20.26 35.65 -7.15
C TYR A 351 -19.03 35.39 -8.00
N ALA A 352 -18.14 36.39 -8.07
CA ALA A 352 -16.83 36.20 -8.65
C ALA A 352 -15.73 36.78 -7.79
N VAL A 353 -14.62 36.06 -7.72
CA VAL A 353 -13.38 36.52 -7.09
C VAL A 353 -12.32 36.63 -8.18
N ILE A 354 -11.95 37.85 -8.50
CA ILE A 354 -10.93 38.14 -9.52
C ILE A 354 -9.64 38.66 -8.90
N GLY A 355 -8.53 38.52 -9.58
CA GLY A 355 -7.24 39.05 -9.13
C GLY A 355 -6.05 38.42 -9.83
N LYS A 356 -4.89 39.06 -9.72
CA LYS A 356 -3.64 38.55 -10.31
C LYS A 356 -3.20 37.24 -9.67
N SER A 357 -2.30 36.51 -10.34
CA SER A 357 -1.67 35.33 -9.74
C SER A 357 -0.99 35.72 -8.43
N GLY A 358 -1.14 34.92 -7.38
CA GLY A 358 -0.60 35.19 -6.05
C GLY A 358 -1.44 36.13 -5.17
N SER A 359 -2.59 36.64 -5.60
CA SER A 359 -3.44 37.54 -4.81
C SER A 359 -4.24 36.84 -3.68
N GLY A 360 -4.11 35.52 -3.49
CA GLY A 360 -4.81 34.80 -2.43
C GLY A 360 -6.11 34.10 -2.84
N LYS A 361 -6.47 34.10 -4.14
CA LYS A 361 -7.68 33.42 -4.65
C LYS A 361 -7.78 31.94 -4.21
N SER A 362 -6.72 31.19 -4.45
CA SER A 362 -6.65 29.77 -4.03
C SER A 362 -6.70 29.57 -2.51
N THR A 363 -6.31 30.60 -1.75
CA THR A 363 -6.41 30.59 -0.28
C THR A 363 -7.88 30.72 0.14
N ILE A 364 -8.64 31.60 -0.49
CA ILE A 364 -10.10 31.74 -0.24
C ILE A 364 -10.82 30.43 -0.59
N ILE A 365 -10.50 29.81 -1.75
CA ILE A 365 -11.09 28.49 -2.09
C ILE A 365 -10.81 27.48 -0.99
N LYS A 366 -9.56 27.34 -0.59
CA LYS A 366 -9.17 26.36 0.45
C LYS A 366 -9.85 26.63 1.79
N LEU A 367 -10.13 27.88 2.11
CA LEU A 367 -10.90 28.28 3.29
C LEU A 367 -12.39 27.91 3.14
N LEU A 368 -12.99 28.25 2.00
CA LEU A 368 -14.38 27.85 1.67
C LEU A 368 -14.57 26.34 1.70
N LEU A 369 -13.57 25.58 1.24
CA LEU A 369 -13.59 24.13 1.25
C LEU A 369 -13.19 23.52 2.61
N GLY A 370 -12.95 24.35 3.64
CA GLY A 370 -12.50 23.86 4.94
C GLY A 370 -11.12 23.20 4.95
N LYS A 371 -10.29 23.43 3.93
CA LYS A 371 -8.94 22.84 3.78
C LYS A 371 -7.82 23.64 4.48
N LEU A 372 -8.13 24.82 4.95
CA LEU A 372 -7.22 25.64 5.75
C LEU A 372 -7.92 26.06 7.04
N GLN A 373 -7.20 25.98 8.16
CA GLN A 373 -7.70 26.48 9.43
C GLN A 373 -7.82 28.00 9.36
N SER A 374 -9.01 28.51 9.64
CA SER A 374 -9.23 29.94 9.80
C SER A 374 -8.99 30.35 11.25
N ASN A 375 -8.69 31.65 11.46
CA ASN A 375 -8.83 32.24 12.79
C ASN A 375 -10.31 32.10 13.22
N LYS A 376 -10.55 31.60 14.42
CA LYS A 376 -11.89 31.44 15.00
C LYS A 376 -12.70 32.73 14.79
N ASP A 377 -13.97 32.58 14.46
CA ASP A 377 -14.98 33.64 14.32
C ASP A 377 -14.82 34.59 13.11
N LYS A 378 -14.05 34.24 12.09
CA LYS A 378 -13.84 35.08 10.91
C LYS A 378 -14.48 34.56 9.63
N VAL A 379 -14.85 33.29 9.60
CA VAL A 379 -15.66 32.67 8.55
C VAL A 379 -16.90 32.11 9.22
N LEU A 380 -18.07 32.61 8.84
CA LEU A 380 -19.35 32.25 9.44
C LEU A 380 -20.21 31.55 8.38
N ILE A 381 -20.97 30.54 8.79
CA ILE A 381 -22.05 29.92 8.04
C ILE A 381 -23.34 30.16 8.81
N ASP A 382 -24.28 30.86 8.22
CA ASP A 382 -25.55 31.25 8.83
C ASP A 382 -25.36 31.89 10.22
N GLY A 383 -24.34 32.78 10.32
CA GLY A 383 -23.95 33.47 11.55
C GLY A 383 -23.15 32.64 12.56
N ASN A 384 -22.96 31.36 12.33
CA ASN A 384 -22.18 30.48 13.20
C ASN A 384 -20.74 30.33 12.70
N PRO A 385 -19.74 30.38 13.59
CA PRO A 385 -18.35 30.18 13.17
C PRO A 385 -18.14 28.82 12.51
N LEU A 386 -17.49 28.80 11.35
CA LEU A 386 -17.05 27.57 10.72
C LEU A 386 -15.86 27.00 11.53
N GLU A 387 -16.14 26.03 12.39
CA GLU A 387 -15.11 25.28 13.10
C GLU A 387 -14.41 24.34 12.12
N ILE A 388 -13.31 24.82 11.54
CA ILE A 388 -12.47 24.00 10.69
C ILE A 388 -11.64 23.08 11.58
N GLN A 389 -12.12 21.87 11.80
CA GLN A 389 -11.31 20.73 12.22
C GLN A 389 -10.58 20.19 10.96
N ASP A 390 -9.44 19.57 11.13
CA ASP A 390 -8.49 19.22 10.04
C ASP A 390 -9.06 18.52 8.80
N ASP A 391 -10.34 18.11 8.80
CA ASP A 391 -10.99 17.38 7.73
C ASP A 391 -12.51 17.60 7.68
N ILE A 392 -12.92 18.60 6.92
CA ILE A 392 -14.34 18.79 6.59
C ILE A 392 -14.62 18.17 5.22
N ASN A 393 -15.53 17.21 5.19
CA ASN A 393 -16.05 16.68 3.93
C ASN A 393 -17.15 17.60 3.38
N PHE A 394 -16.82 18.36 2.36
CA PHE A 394 -17.74 19.30 1.70
C PHE A 394 -18.53 18.65 0.54
N SER A 395 -18.31 17.39 0.23
CA SER A 395 -18.83 16.73 -0.98
C SER A 395 -20.37 16.63 -1.08
N LYS A 396 -21.11 16.97 -0.04
CA LYS A 396 -22.58 17.04 -0.06
C LYS A 396 -23.12 18.45 -0.36
N GLU A 397 -22.36 19.48 -0.02
CA GLU A 397 -22.78 20.87 -0.11
C GLU A 397 -22.12 21.62 -1.24
N ILE A 398 -20.86 21.31 -1.54
CA ILE A 398 -20.04 22.09 -2.47
C ILE A 398 -19.53 21.22 -3.61
N GLY A 399 -19.92 21.55 -4.84
CA GLY A 399 -19.27 21.07 -6.05
C GLY A 399 -18.06 21.95 -6.35
N TYR A 400 -16.89 21.34 -6.51
CA TYR A 400 -15.65 22.06 -6.80
C TYR A 400 -15.00 21.58 -8.09
N VAL A 401 -14.81 22.48 -9.04
CA VAL A 401 -14.05 22.24 -10.26
C VAL A 401 -12.70 22.93 -10.14
N SER A 402 -11.64 22.13 -10.03
CA SER A 402 -10.28 22.63 -9.90
C SER A 402 -9.64 22.96 -11.25
N GLN A 403 -8.63 23.80 -11.23
CA GLN A 403 -7.81 24.16 -12.41
C GLN A 403 -7.17 22.93 -13.07
N GLN A 404 -6.74 21.94 -12.25
CA GLN A 404 -6.19 20.68 -12.77
C GLN A 404 -7.30 19.66 -12.98
N THR A 405 -7.41 19.14 -14.21
CA THR A 405 -8.41 18.17 -14.61
C THR A 405 -7.85 16.76 -14.58
N SER A 406 -8.57 15.84 -13.90
CA SER A 406 -8.23 14.41 -13.88
C SER A 406 -9.28 13.61 -14.65
N ILE A 407 -8.82 12.90 -15.69
CA ILE A 407 -9.63 11.94 -16.45
C ILE A 407 -9.24 10.53 -16.00
N PHE A 408 -10.23 9.71 -15.67
CA PHE A 408 -10.03 8.32 -15.27
C PHE A 408 -10.10 7.41 -16.51
N SER A 409 -9.35 6.32 -16.49
CA SER A 409 -9.47 5.27 -17.50
C SER A 409 -10.86 4.64 -17.41
N GLY A 410 -11.61 4.67 -18.51
CA GLY A 410 -12.99 4.22 -18.57
C GLY A 410 -13.80 4.96 -19.64
N SER A 411 -15.10 4.72 -19.70
CA SER A 411 -15.97 5.37 -20.67
C SER A 411 -16.23 6.86 -20.34
N ILE A 412 -16.79 7.61 -21.30
CA ILE A 412 -17.32 8.96 -21.05
C ILE A 412 -18.36 8.91 -19.92
N ARG A 413 -19.31 7.94 -20.00
CA ARG A 413 -20.29 7.68 -18.96
C ARG A 413 -19.64 7.56 -17.60
N TYR A 414 -18.65 6.64 -17.46
CA TYR A 414 -17.93 6.45 -16.21
C TYR A 414 -17.27 7.73 -15.71
N ASN A 415 -16.64 8.50 -16.59
CA ASN A 415 -16.00 9.75 -16.21
C ASN A 415 -16.96 10.84 -15.73
N ILE A 416 -18.23 10.80 -16.12
CA ILE A 416 -19.27 11.74 -15.64
C ILE A 416 -19.89 11.22 -14.35
N THR A 417 -20.32 9.95 -14.33
CA THR A 417 -21.11 9.39 -13.23
C THR A 417 -20.27 8.89 -12.07
N LEU A 418 -19.05 8.37 -12.31
CA LEU A 418 -18.20 7.68 -11.34
C LEU A 418 -18.97 6.53 -10.64
N ASP A 419 -19.69 5.73 -11.44
CA ASP A 419 -20.54 4.60 -11.02
C ASP A 419 -21.83 4.99 -10.26
N ASP A 420 -22.14 6.27 -10.07
CA ASP A 420 -23.46 6.69 -9.61
C ASP A 420 -24.53 6.43 -10.67
N SER A 421 -25.76 6.15 -10.24
CA SER A 421 -26.88 5.84 -11.13
C SER A 421 -27.53 7.11 -11.65
N TYR A 422 -27.31 7.43 -12.94
CA TYR A 422 -27.97 8.49 -13.69
C TYR A 422 -28.56 7.93 -14.98
N SER A 423 -29.70 8.47 -15.41
CA SER A 423 -30.27 8.13 -16.72
C SER A 423 -29.43 8.70 -17.87
N ASP A 424 -29.52 8.09 -19.04
CA ASP A 424 -28.87 8.61 -20.25
C ASP A 424 -29.33 10.03 -20.57
N GLU A 425 -30.60 10.35 -20.32
CA GLU A 425 -31.16 11.68 -20.51
C GLU A 425 -30.46 12.73 -19.62
N GLU A 426 -30.24 12.43 -18.33
CA GLU A 426 -29.54 13.34 -17.42
C GLU A 426 -28.09 13.56 -17.86
N ILE A 427 -27.43 12.49 -18.33
CA ILE A 427 -26.05 12.58 -18.83
C ILE A 427 -25.99 13.45 -20.08
N TRP A 428 -26.89 13.22 -21.08
CA TRP A 428 -26.93 14.02 -22.30
C TRP A 428 -27.28 15.49 -22.04
N ASN A 429 -28.26 15.75 -21.19
CA ASN A 429 -28.63 17.12 -20.80
C ASN A 429 -27.46 17.85 -20.14
N THR A 430 -26.68 17.14 -19.33
CA THR A 430 -25.48 17.72 -18.71
C THR A 430 -24.37 17.96 -19.72
N LEU A 431 -24.17 17.08 -20.68
CA LEU A 431 -23.21 17.27 -21.79
C LEU A 431 -23.61 18.45 -22.70
N GLU A 432 -24.90 18.67 -22.90
CA GLU A 432 -25.40 19.84 -23.63
C GLU A 432 -25.09 21.15 -22.88
N LYS A 433 -25.32 21.20 -21.57
CA LYS A 433 -24.99 22.35 -20.72
C LYS A 433 -23.52 22.78 -20.85
N VAL A 434 -22.61 21.81 -21.00
CA VAL A 434 -21.16 22.06 -21.12
C VAL A 434 -20.67 22.07 -22.58
N CYS A 435 -21.56 22.09 -23.57
CA CYS A 435 -21.23 22.10 -25.01
C CYS A 435 -20.31 20.94 -25.45
N LEU A 436 -20.51 19.76 -24.91
CA LEU A 436 -19.72 18.57 -25.23
C LEU A 436 -20.55 17.47 -25.92
N ALA A 437 -21.88 17.59 -25.97
CA ALA A 437 -22.78 16.56 -26.48
C ALA A 437 -22.49 16.17 -27.93
N ASP A 438 -22.32 17.15 -28.84
CA ASP A 438 -22.08 16.87 -30.26
C ASP A 438 -20.75 16.11 -30.47
N ARG A 439 -19.72 16.48 -29.70
CA ARG A 439 -18.43 15.79 -29.75
C ARG A 439 -18.56 14.34 -29.29
N VAL A 440 -19.32 14.09 -28.21
CA VAL A 440 -19.55 12.75 -27.69
C VAL A 440 -20.40 11.90 -28.64
N ARG A 441 -21.45 12.51 -29.28
CA ARG A 441 -22.26 11.83 -30.32
C ARG A 441 -21.44 11.44 -31.55
N ALA A 442 -20.39 12.18 -31.85
CA ALA A 442 -19.49 11.89 -32.98
C ALA A 442 -18.47 10.78 -32.66
N LEU A 443 -18.35 10.33 -31.41
CA LEU A 443 -17.50 9.21 -31.05
C LEU A 443 -18.19 7.88 -31.44
N PRO A 444 -17.43 6.82 -31.84
CA PRO A 444 -18.00 5.56 -32.34
C PRO A 444 -19.01 4.91 -31.38
N ASP A 445 -18.76 4.97 -30.06
CA ASP A 445 -19.58 4.33 -29.04
C ASP A 445 -20.32 5.35 -28.14
N GLY A 446 -20.36 6.64 -28.54
CA GLY A 446 -21.03 7.71 -27.80
C GLY A 446 -20.61 7.78 -26.31
N LEU A 447 -21.59 7.65 -25.41
CA LEU A 447 -21.33 7.67 -23.95
C LEU A 447 -20.44 6.52 -23.47
N ASP A 448 -20.49 5.37 -24.14
CA ASP A 448 -19.72 4.19 -23.75
C ASP A 448 -18.35 4.12 -24.40
N HIS A 449 -18.00 5.16 -25.20
CA HIS A 449 -16.67 5.30 -25.76
C HIS A 449 -15.61 5.36 -24.67
N ASN A 450 -14.64 4.42 -24.74
CA ASN A 450 -13.59 4.27 -23.72
C ASN A 450 -12.47 5.28 -23.98
N LEU A 451 -12.23 6.12 -23.01
CA LEU A 451 -11.06 7.01 -22.97
C LEU A 451 -9.87 6.16 -22.52
N SER A 452 -9.12 5.63 -23.49
CA SER A 452 -7.88 4.91 -23.21
C SER A 452 -6.91 5.77 -22.43
N ASN A 453 -5.97 5.11 -21.73
CA ASN A 453 -4.98 5.71 -20.86
C ASN A 453 -4.46 7.05 -21.41
N MET A 454 -4.72 8.14 -20.68
CA MET A 454 -4.30 9.53 -20.89
C MET A 454 -5.26 10.46 -21.66
N GLY A 455 -6.47 10.03 -22.03
CA GLY A 455 -7.46 10.94 -22.66
C GLY A 455 -6.94 11.61 -23.95
N GLU A 456 -6.15 10.89 -24.74
CA GLU A 456 -5.54 11.42 -25.98
C GLU A 456 -6.56 11.83 -27.04
N ILE A 457 -7.80 11.32 -26.93
CA ILE A 457 -8.90 11.61 -27.86
C ILE A 457 -9.54 12.97 -27.59
N LEU A 458 -9.42 13.50 -26.36
CA LEU A 458 -9.99 14.77 -25.95
C LEU A 458 -8.92 15.86 -25.84
N SER A 459 -9.21 17.01 -26.43
CA SER A 459 -8.42 18.24 -26.24
C SER A 459 -8.45 18.71 -24.78
N GLY A 460 -7.56 19.63 -24.40
CA GLY A 460 -7.54 20.21 -23.06
C GLY A 460 -8.88 20.82 -22.64
N GLY A 461 -9.52 21.58 -23.55
CA GLY A 461 -10.84 22.16 -23.31
C GLY A 461 -11.96 21.11 -23.23
N GLU A 462 -11.91 20.03 -24.02
CA GLU A 462 -12.88 18.93 -23.91
C GLU A 462 -12.73 18.16 -22.58
N LYS A 463 -11.50 17.94 -22.11
CA LYS A 463 -11.23 17.36 -20.78
C LYS A 463 -11.81 18.24 -19.66
N GLN A 464 -11.62 19.54 -19.75
CA GLN A 464 -12.14 20.50 -18.79
C GLN A 464 -13.68 20.48 -18.75
N ARG A 465 -14.33 20.46 -19.91
CA ARG A 465 -15.80 20.32 -20.02
C ARG A 465 -16.32 18.99 -19.47
N LEU A 466 -15.60 17.90 -19.70
CA LEU A 466 -15.97 16.59 -19.14
C LEU A 466 -15.92 16.59 -17.60
N VAL A 467 -14.89 17.21 -17.01
CA VAL A 467 -14.79 17.36 -15.55
C VAL A 467 -15.87 18.29 -15.01
N LEU A 468 -16.20 19.36 -15.74
CA LEU A 468 -17.32 20.25 -15.40
C LEU A 468 -18.67 19.49 -15.43
N ALA A 469 -18.92 18.68 -16.45
CA ALA A 469 -20.10 17.82 -16.52
C ALA A 469 -20.18 16.85 -15.33
N ARG A 470 -19.05 16.25 -14.93
CA ARG A 470 -18.95 15.38 -13.74
C ARG A 470 -19.45 16.05 -12.47
N VAL A 471 -19.19 17.35 -12.31
CA VAL A 471 -19.62 18.09 -11.13
C VAL A 471 -21.07 18.56 -11.27
N LEU A 472 -21.46 19.07 -12.43
CA LEU A 472 -22.81 19.61 -12.67
C LEU A 472 -23.92 18.56 -12.55
N ILE A 473 -23.70 17.32 -12.98
CA ILE A 473 -24.72 16.26 -12.89
C ILE A 473 -25.16 15.96 -11.45
N ARG A 474 -24.32 16.30 -10.47
CA ARG A 474 -24.59 16.05 -9.04
C ARG A 474 -25.48 17.11 -8.39
N ASN A 475 -25.80 18.19 -9.08
CA ASN A 475 -26.71 19.24 -8.63
C ASN A 475 -26.40 19.78 -7.21
N TYR A 476 -25.14 20.13 -6.98
CA TYR A 476 -24.70 20.70 -5.69
C TYR A 476 -25.38 22.07 -5.42
N PRO A 477 -25.77 22.37 -4.16
CA PRO A 477 -26.32 23.67 -3.79
C PRO A 477 -25.35 24.83 -4.01
N ILE A 478 -24.03 24.58 -3.83
CA ILE A 478 -22.95 25.54 -4.04
C ILE A 478 -21.98 24.99 -5.06
N LEU A 479 -21.61 25.79 -6.05
CA LEU A 479 -20.62 25.44 -7.09
C LEU A 479 -19.45 26.43 -7.05
N ILE A 480 -18.24 25.90 -6.90
CA ILE A 480 -17.01 26.70 -7.00
C ILE A 480 -16.28 26.31 -8.28
N LEU A 481 -16.07 27.29 -9.17
CA LEU A 481 -15.33 27.15 -10.42
C LEU A 481 -13.97 27.86 -10.30
N ASP A 482 -12.87 27.07 -10.28
CA ASP A 482 -11.51 27.59 -10.21
C ASP A 482 -10.86 27.55 -11.60
N GLU A 483 -10.97 28.66 -12.34
CA GLU A 483 -10.50 28.78 -13.72
C GLU A 483 -11.06 27.69 -14.67
N ALA A 484 -12.29 27.24 -14.40
CA ALA A 484 -12.88 26.06 -15.02
C ALA A 484 -13.18 26.21 -16.52
N THR A 485 -13.10 27.42 -17.08
CA THR A 485 -13.33 27.75 -18.50
C THR A 485 -12.09 28.31 -19.18
N SER A 486 -10.95 28.39 -18.48
CA SER A 486 -9.74 29.10 -18.98
C SER A 486 -9.09 28.45 -20.21
N ALA A 487 -9.28 27.15 -20.42
CA ALA A 487 -8.75 26.43 -21.60
C ALA A 487 -9.72 26.38 -22.77
N LEU A 488 -10.87 27.11 -22.71
CA LEU A 488 -11.90 27.16 -23.75
C LEU A 488 -11.76 28.40 -24.59
N ASP A 489 -12.29 28.33 -25.81
CA ASP A 489 -12.51 29.53 -26.59
C ASP A 489 -13.58 30.42 -25.95
N GLU A 490 -13.48 31.71 -26.19
CA GLU A 490 -14.28 32.73 -25.54
C GLU A 490 -15.80 32.52 -25.69
N LYS A 491 -16.25 32.12 -26.88
CA LYS A 491 -17.68 31.89 -27.17
C LYS A 491 -18.23 30.70 -26.40
N THR A 492 -17.48 29.60 -26.36
CA THR A 492 -17.85 28.39 -25.62
C THR A 492 -17.85 28.66 -24.12
N ALA A 493 -16.84 29.39 -23.61
CA ALA A 493 -16.77 29.76 -22.21
C ALA A 493 -18.00 30.55 -21.76
N VAL A 494 -18.35 31.65 -22.50
CA VAL A 494 -19.53 32.47 -22.21
C VAL A 494 -20.83 31.67 -22.27
N HIS A 495 -20.97 30.79 -23.28
CA HIS A 495 -22.17 29.98 -23.39
C HIS A 495 -22.35 29.03 -22.18
N ILE A 496 -21.27 28.36 -21.74
CA ILE A 496 -21.30 27.47 -20.56
C ILE A 496 -21.58 28.29 -19.29
N GLU A 497 -20.92 29.43 -19.13
CA GLU A 497 -21.11 30.28 -17.95
C GLU A 497 -22.55 30.79 -17.89
N ASN A 498 -23.15 31.21 -19.02
CA ASN A 498 -24.56 31.59 -19.08
C ASN A 498 -25.51 30.44 -18.73
N ASN A 499 -25.23 29.21 -19.19
CA ASN A 499 -26.04 28.04 -18.83
C ASN A 499 -26.00 27.75 -17.32
N ILE A 500 -24.86 27.98 -16.67
CA ILE A 500 -24.71 27.79 -15.22
C ILE A 500 -25.37 28.93 -14.44
N LEU A 501 -25.23 30.17 -14.91
CA LEU A 501 -25.83 31.35 -14.30
C LEU A 501 -27.37 31.33 -14.34
N ALA A 502 -27.95 30.67 -15.34
CA ALA A 502 -29.42 30.54 -15.49
C ALA A 502 -30.10 29.71 -14.40
N ASP A 503 -29.36 28.97 -13.57
CA ASP A 503 -29.93 28.23 -12.46
C ASP A 503 -30.06 29.13 -11.23
N ASP A 504 -31.25 29.64 -10.95
CA ASP A 504 -31.52 30.56 -9.84
C ASP A 504 -31.31 29.92 -8.44
N LYS A 505 -31.35 28.61 -8.35
CA LYS A 505 -31.18 27.90 -7.07
C LYS A 505 -29.72 27.67 -6.72
N LEU A 506 -28.85 27.71 -7.70
CA LEU A 506 -27.44 27.43 -7.52
C LEU A 506 -26.70 28.65 -6.96
N THR A 507 -25.98 28.48 -5.86
CA THR A 507 -25.01 29.47 -5.40
C THR A 507 -23.70 29.25 -6.19
N LEU A 508 -23.26 30.25 -6.95
CA LEU A 508 -22.09 30.15 -7.81
C LEU A 508 -20.96 31.05 -7.32
N ILE A 509 -19.76 30.49 -7.21
CA ILE A 509 -18.53 31.23 -6.90
C ILE A 509 -17.51 30.95 -8.02
N MET A 510 -17.28 31.94 -8.86
CA MET A 510 -16.32 31.87 -9.96
C MET A 510 -14.99 32.49 -9.54
N ILE A 511 -13.90 31.81 -9.83
CA ILE A 511 -12.55 32.34 -9.60
C ILE A 511 -11.85 32.41 -10.95
N SER A 512 -11.45 33.62 -11.33
CA SER A 512 -10.82 33.86 -12.61
C SER A 512 -9.81 35.01 -12.55
N HIS A 513 -8.94 35.06 -13.54
CA HIS A 513 -8.09 36.23 -13.79
C HIS A 513 -8.85 37.34 -14.50
N HIS A 514 -9.84 36.98 -15.29
CA HIS A 514 -10.64 37.91 -16.09
C HIS A 514 -12.05 37.33 -16.25
N ILE A 515 -13.05 38.21 -16.13
CA ILE A 515 -14.47 37.87 -16.39
C ILE A 515 -14.98 38.85 -17.46
N GLN A 516 -15.72 38.31 -18.41
CA GLN A 516 -16.31 39.14 -19.47
C GLN A 516 -17.39 40.04 -18.91
N GLU A 517 -17.52 41.22 -19.52
CA GLU A 517 -18.51 42.23 -19.08
C GLU A 517 -19.96 41.72 -19.17
N GLU A 518 -20.25 40.82 -20.12
CA GLU A 518 -21.56 40.18 -20.26
C GLU A 518 -21.88 39.30 -19.03
N ILE A 519 -20.95 38.48 -18.58
CA ILE A 519 -21.06 37.62 -17.40
C ILE A 519 -21.08 38.47 -16.11
N LYS A 520 -20.24 39.50 -16.05
CA LYS A 520 -20.14 40.39 -14.90
C LYS A 520 -21.45 41.11 -14.56
N LYS A 521 -22.25 41.44 -15.58
CA LYS A 521 -23.58 42.05 -15.40
C LYS A 521 -24.61 41.13 -14.73
N GLN A 522 -24.40 39.83 -14.78
CA GLN A 522 -25.29 38.81 -14.22
C GLN A 522 -24.88 38.41 -12.82
N LEU A 523 -23.72 38.86 -12.33
CA LEU A 523 -23.22 38.52 -10.99
C LEU A 523 -23.89 39.38 -9.93
N THR A 524 -24.15 38.79 -8.79
CA THR A 524 -24.61 39.50 -7.57
C THR A 524 -23.50 40.42 -7.06
N GLU A 525 -22.25 39.92 -7.02
CA GLU A 525 -21.09 40.69 -6.59
C GLU A 525 -19.82 40.17 -7.27
N CYS A 526 -18.89 41.08 -7.55
CA CYS A 526 -17.56 40.75 -8.05
C CYS A 526 -16.50 41.41 -7.19
N VAL A 527 -15.70 40.61 -6.50
CA VAL A 527 -14.66 41.07 -5.57
C VAL A 527 -13.29 40.95 -6.23
N GLU A 528 -12.51 42.04 -6.21
CA GLU A 528 -11.16 42.05 -6.71
C GLU A 528 -10.14 41.94 -5.58
N LEU A 529 -9.35 40.86 -5.59
CA LEU A 529 -8.23 40.66 -4.67
C LEU A 529 -6.97 41.37 -5.21
N LYS A 530 -6.48 42.35 -4.48
CA LYS A 530 -5.23 43.05 -4.80
C LYS A 530 -4.04 42.22 -4.30
N ALA A 531 -3.05 42.01 -5.17
CA ALA A 531 -1.77 41.43 -4.75
C ALA A 531 -1.09 42.37 -3.74
N GLN A 532 -0.58 41.83 -2.66
CA GLN A 532 0.14 42.60 -1.61
C GLN A 532 1.63 42.57 -1.85
#